data_04b49b5d8a27460adcb6b39ece19491e
#
_entry.id   04b49b5d8a27460adcb6b39ece19491e
#
_cell.length_a   1.000
_cell.length_b   1.000
_cell.length_c   1.000
_cell.angle_alpha   90.00
_cell.angle_beta   90.00
_cell.angle_gamma   90.00
#
_symmetry.space_group_name_H-M   'P 1'
#
loop_
_entity.id
_entity.type
_entity.pdbx_description
1 polymer ?
#
loop_
_entity_poly.entity_id
_entity_poly.type
_entity_poly.pdbx_seq_one_letter_code
_entity_poly.pdbx_strand_id
1 'polypeptide(L)'
;MKAVRILPIALALGSALTLGHKLAQAGEIRVMCYQDGSECDVTADLAKRFEAQNPGTKVIVDTVPYKTIVEQLPVQLAAGQGPDIARVTDLGGLSKYYMDISAHIKDRKYWDANFGSTAPWLRPTPADKGIHGFMSQLTMTGPYVNKTLFEQAKVPMPGAKATWDEWMDAARKVAKATQTKAAVAWDRSGHRFAGPAISYGAKIFDGQGNPVIDDGYKTAVNKFVGWHKDGSMLREVWAGSGGSTYADSIGEFINGNVVMVLSGSWQINRLQKDVGNKFDWVAVPNPCGLAACTGIPGGAAWAALKTSKSPKEVGAFLDFMASEAAYGEFSARTNNIPAHAGLAKKGVNYASAQPGAKAALGVFGSGVASLSPVAYQFQGYKFNRAIMLPTVARVTQVIVGEMGTDDAIGKINADMQDALKQAQK
;
A
#
# COMPACT_ATOMS: atom_id res chain seq x y z
N MET A 1 67.36 -71.39 -26.01
CA MET A 1 67.07 -70.03 -25.60
C MET A 1 66.22 -69.46 -26.72
N LYS A 2 64.87 -69.33 -26.51
CA LYS A 2 63.92 -68.81 -27.50
C LYS A 2 63.55 -67.42 -27.07
N ALA A 3 63.82 -66.43 -27.94
CA ALA A 3 63.43 -65.01 -27.72
C ALA A 3 61.97 -64.84 -28.08
N VAL A 4 61.21 -64.29 -27.14
CA VAL A 4 59.82 -63.87 -27.34
C VAL A 4 59.78 -62.40 -27.77
N ARG A 5 59.27 -62.13 -28.97
CA ARG A 5 59.00 -60.77 -29.49
C ARG A 5 57.68 -60.32 -28.91
N ILE A 6 57.71 -59.21 -28.21
CA ILE A 6 56.51 -58.46 -27.77
C ILE A 6 56.18 -57.38 -28.79
N LEU A 7 54.99 -57.45 -29.37
CA LEU A 7 54.40 -56.39 -30.25
C LEU A 7 53.78 -55.28 -29.38
N PRO A 8 53.97 -54.00 -29.68
CA PRO A 8 53.25 -52.91 -28.99
C PRO A 8 51.85 -52.73 -29.56
N ILE A 9 50.85 -52.85 -28.71
CA ILE A 9 49.45 -52.46 -29.03
C ILE A 9 49.35 -50.94 -28.89
N ALA A 10 49.13 -50.27 -29.98
CA ALA A 10 48.81 -48.85 -30.00
C ALA A 10 47.37 -48.62 -29.50
N LEU A 11 47.23 -48.03 -28.31
CA LEU A 11 45.96 -47.59 -27.76
C LEU A 11 45.58 -46.24 -28.38
N ALA A 12 44.58 -46.21 -29.27
CA ALA A 12 43.99 -45.02 -29.78
C ALA A 12 43.09 -44.38 -28.69
N LEU A 13 43.56 -43.31 -28.05
CA LEU A 13 42.71 -42.44 -27.19
C LEU A 13 41.76 -41.67 -28.07
N GLY A 14 40.51 -42.11 -28.13
CA GLY A 14 39.38 -41.32 -28.63
C GLY A 14 39.08 -40.18 -27.67
N SER A 15 39.41 -38.93 -28.08
CA SER A 15 39.02 -37.70 -27.37
C SER A 15 37.52 -37.52 -27.51
N ALA A 16 36.76 -38.00 -26.53
CA ALA A 16 35.35 -37.62 -26.40
C ALA A 16 35.28 -36.13 -25.99
N LEU A 17 34.99 -35.24 -26.91
CA LEU A 17 34.58 -33.88 -26.61
C LEU A 17 33.23 -33.92 -25.86
N THR A 18 33.30 -33.98 -24.54
CA THR A 18 32.15 -33.67 -23.70
C THR A 18 31.87 -32.17 -23.86
N LEU A 19 30.88 -31.85 -24.69
CA LEU A 19 30.20 -30.56 -24.62
C LEU A 19 29.57 -30.46 -23.24
N GLY A 20 30.34 -29.94 -22.29
CA GLY A 20 29.82 -29.54 -21.00
C GLY A 20 28.79 -28.46 -21.22
N HIS A 21 27.51 -28.80 -21.25
CA HIS A 21 26.44 -27.83 -21.03
C HIS A 21 26.74 -27.26 -19.65
N LYS A 22 27.31 -26.07 -19.61
CA LYS A 22 27.27 -25.24 -18.40
C LYS A 22 25.80 -25.07 -18.11
N LEU A 23 25.25 -25.88 -17.19
CA LEU A 23 24.00 -25.54 -16.52
C LEU A 23 24.21 -24.12 -16.02
N ALA A 24 23.55 -23.16 -16.65
CA ALA A 24 23.52 -21.78 -16.17
C ALA A 24 23.09 -21.90 -14.71
N GLN A 25 23.94 -21.44 -13.80
CA GLN A 25 23.62 -21.43 -12.38
C GLN A 25 22.32 -20.63 -12.25
N ALA A 26 21.26 -21.28 -11.74
CA ALA A 26 19.96 -20.66 -11.62
C ALA A 26 20.12 -19.38 -10.81
N GLY A 27 19.77 -18.24 -11.40
CA GLY A 27 19.72 -16.99 -10.68
C GLY A 27 18.57 -17.07 -9.67
N GLU A 28 18.86 -16.96 -8.38
CA GLU A 28 17.82 -16.85 -7.35
C GLU A 28 17.52 -15.38 -7.09
N ILE A 29 16.26 -15.00 -7.04
CA ILE A 29 15.78 -13.68 -6.58
C ILE A 29 14.79 -13.86 -5.45
N ARG A 30 14.90 -13.00 -4.43
CA ARG A 30 14.03 -12.98 -3.27
C ARG A 30 13.10 -11.78 -3.30
N VAL A 31 11.83 -12.04 -3.11
CA VAL A 31 10.76 -11.05 -3.12
C VAL A 31 10.16 -10.97 -1.73
N MET A 32 10.44 -9.88 -1.00
CA MET A 32 9.79 -9.62 0.29
C MET A 32 8.40 -9.04 0.04
N CYS A 33 7.38 -9.80 0.44
CA CYS A 33 5.98 -9.48 0.20
C CYS A 33 5.21 -9.40 1.51
N TYR A 34 4.47 -8.32 1.73
CA TYR A 34 3.41 -8.30 2.71
C TYR A 34 2.05 -8.40 2.02
N GLN A 35 1.03 -8.89 2.72
CA GLN A 35 -0.32 -8.97 2.16
C GLN A 35 -1.36 -8.41 3.11
N ASP A 36 -2.36 -7.76 2.53
CA ASP A 36 -3.58 -7.34 3.18
C ASP A 36 -4.70 -8.38 2.96
N GLY A 37 -4.58 -9.13 1.87
CA GLY A 37 -5.49 -10.19 1.47
C GLY A 37 -4.76 -11.43 0.94
N SER A 38 -4.54 -11.51 -0.37
CA SER A 38 -3.93 -12.68 -1.07
C SER A 38 -2.78 -12.29 -2.00
N GLU A 39 -2.22 -11.10 -1.85
CA GLU A 39 -1.23 -10.56 -2.80
C GLU A 39 0.02 -11.43 -2.90
N CYS A 40 0.53 -11.92 -1.78
CA CYS A 40 1.75 -12.74 -1.75
C CYS A 40 1.49 -14.14 -2.33
N ASP A 41 0.32 -14.73 -2.04
CA ASP A 41 -0.07 -16.04 -2.57
C ASP A 41 -0.20 -15.98 -4.10
N VAL A 42 -0.88 -14.93 -4.61
CA VAL A 42 -1.03 -14.70 -6.06
C VAL A 42 0.33 -14.44 -6.72
N THR A 43 1.21 -13.69 -6.05
CA THR A 43 2.56 -13.43 -6.54
C THR A 43 3.38 -14.72 -6.62
N ALA A 44 3.28 -15.60 -5.61
CA ALA A 44 3.96 -16.90 -5.61
C ALA A 44 3.48 -17.81 -6.76
N ASP A 45 2.17 -17.79 -7.09
CA ASP A 45 1.65 -18.54 -8.23
C ASP A 45 2.16 -17.96 -9.56
N LEU A 46 2.18 -16.65 -9.70
CA LEU A 46 2.73 -15.97 -10.89
C LEU A 46 4.23 -16.22 -11.03
N ALA A 47 4.97 -16.26 -9.91
CA ALA A 47 6.39 -16.58 -9.88
C ALA A 47 6.66 -17.98 -10.45
N LYS A 48 5.87 -19.01 -10.07
CA LYS A 48 5.99 -20.36 -10.65
C LYS A 48 5.79 -20.38 -12.18
N ARG A 49 4.87 -19.57 -12.68
CA ARG A 49 4.67 -19.46 -14.15
C ARG A 49 5.83 -18.75 -14.84
N PHE A 50 6.40 -17.74 -14.19
CA PHE A 50 7.60 -17.07 -14.67
C PHE A 50 8.77 -18.05 -14.72
N GLU A 51 9.00 -18.85 -13.67
CA GLU A 51 10.05 -19.87 -13.60
C GLU A 51 9.91 -20.90 -14.73
N ALA A 52 8.68 -21.35 -15.02
CA ALA A 52 8.42 -22.29 -16.12
C ALA A 52 8.79 -21.72 -17.50
N GLN A 53 8.68 -20.40 -17.67
CA GLN A 53 9.05 -19.69 -18.92
C GLN A 53 10.53 -19.26 -18.96
N ASN A 54 11.20 -19.26 -17.80
CA ASN A 54 12.58 -18.81 -17.62
C ASN A 54 13.39 -19.87 -16.85
N PRO A 55 13.63 -21.05 -17.46
CA PRO A 55 14.39 -22.11 -16.85
C PRO A 55 15.79 -21.59 -16.51
N GLY A 56 16.19 -21.64 -15.24
CA GLY A 56 17.42 -21.05 -14.73
C GLY A 56 17.23 -19.79 -13.89
N THR A 57 15.98 -19.38 -13.64
CA THR A 57 15.66 -18.36 -12.63
C THR A 57 14.73 -18.96 -11.59
N LYS A 58 15.04 -18.77 -10.31
CA LYS A 58 14.20 -19.13 -9.16
C LYS A 58 13.71 -17.86 -8.47
N VAL A 59 12.42 -17.82 -8.11
CA VAL A 59 11.80 -16.69 -7.41
C VAL A 59 11.26 -17.16 -6.07
N ILE A 60 11.83 -16.67 -4.99
CA ILE A 60 11.38 -16.97 -3.61
C ILE A 60 10.54 -15.81 -3.12
N VAL A 61 9.26 -16.05 -2.83
CA VAL A 61 8.35 -15.06 -2.27
C VAL A 61 8.26 -15.27 -0.76
N ASP A 62 8.88 -14.35 -0.01
CA ASP A 62 8.85 -14.34 1.45
C ASP A 62 7.68 -13.49 1.93
N THR A 63 6.65 -14.13 2.49
CA THR A 63 5.51 -13.42 3.09
C THR A 63 5.89 -12.94 4.49
N VAL A 64 5.78 -11.64 4.72
CA VAL A 64 6.12 -10.99 5.99
C VAL A 64 4.98 -10.10 6.49
N PRO A 65 4.88 -9.83 7.81
CA PRO A 65 3.96 -8.83 8.34
C PRO A 65 4.26 -7.43 7.77
N TYR A 66 3.22 -6.60 7.57
CA TYR A 66 3.38 -5.21 7.11
C TYR A 66 4.35 -4.40 7.98
N LYS A 67 4.36 -4.66 9.29
CA LYS A 67 5.31 -4.04 10.24
C LYS A 67 6.77 -4.26 9.83
N THR A 68 7.11 -5.43 9.31
CA THR A 68 8.46 -5.74 8.79
C THR A 68 8.85 -4.80 7.65
N ILE A 69 7.93 -4.52 6.73
CA ILE A 69 8.17 -3.60 5.61
C ILE A 69 8.40 -2.15 6.08
N VAL A 70 7.66 -1.70 7.09
CA VAL A 70 7.75 -0.30 7.51
C VAL A 70 8.82 -0.02 8.55
N GLU A 71 9.22 -1.00 9.34
CA GLU A 71 10.18 -0.83 10.44
C GLU A 71 11.53 -1.52 10.18
N GLN A 72 11.54 -2.73 9.62
CA GLN A 72 12.77 -3.53 9.49
C GLN A 72 13.45 -3.36 8.12
N LEU A 73 12.68 -3.34 7.03
CA LEU A 73 13.25 -3.20 5.69
C LEU A 73 14.10 -1.92 5.53
N PRO A 74 13.70 -0.73 6.02
CA PRO A 74 14.55 0.46 5.94
C PRO A 74 15.90 0.30 6.64
N VAL A 75 15.92 -0.39 7.78
CA VAL A 75 17.15 -0.67 8.53
C VAL A 75 18.05 -1.65 7.79
N GLN A 76 17.48 -2.71 7.21
CA GLN A 76 18.21 -3.67 6.39
C GLN A 76 18.85 -2.99 5.17
N LEU A 77 18.07 -2.16 4.45
CA LEU A 77 18.57 -1.43 3.29
C LEU A 77 19.67 -0.44 3.64
N ALA A 78 19.57 0.24 4.78
CA ALA A 78 20.62 1.13 5.28
C ALA A 78 21.91 0.39 5.62
N ALA A 79 21.81 -0.87 6.04
CA ALA A 79 22.96 -1.77 6.27
C ALA A 79 23.48 -2.45 4.99
N GLY A 80 22.94 -2.13 3.80
CA GLY A 80 23.32 -2.77 2.54
C GLY A 80 22.82 -4.22 2.42
N GLN A 81 21.82 -4.59 3.22
CA GLN A 81 21.19 -5.90 3.25
C GLN A 81 19.74 -5.80 2.79
N GLY A 82 19.13 -6.89 2.38
CA GLY A 82 17.74 -6.92 1.99
C GLY A 82 17.44 -7.89 0.85
N PRO A 83 16.17 -7.96 0.43
CA PRO A 83 15.77 -8.78 -0.72
C PRO A 83 16.18 -8.14 -2.05
N ASP A 84 15.91 -8.82 -3.15
CA ASP A 84 16.09 -8.30 -4.51
C ASP A 84 14.94 -7.39 -4.93
N ILE A 85 13.72 -7.74 -4.50
CA ILE A 85 12.48 -7.00 -4.74
C ILE A 85 11.70 -6.90 -3.43
N ALA A 86 11.05 -5.78 -3.19
CA ALA A 86 10.11 -5.66 -2.07
C ALA A 86 8.80 -5.01 -2.50
N ARG A 87 7.68 -5.46 -1.89
CA ARG A 87 6.40 -4.79 -1.95
C ARG A 87 6.38 -3.69 -0.90
N VAL A 88 6.45 -2.43 -1.32
CA VAL A 88 6.66 -1.27 -0.44
C VAL A 88 5.53 -0.27 -0.53
N THR A 89 5.30 0.49 0.56
CA THR A 89 4.33 1.60 0.61
C THR A 89 4.99 2.95 0.87
N ASP A 90 6.21 2.98 1.39
CA ASP A 90 7.01 4.19 1.51
C ASP A 90 7.78 4.44 0.20
N LEU A 91 7.02 4.88 -0.81
CA LEU A 91 7.49 4.93 -2.19
C LEU A 91 8.69 5.87 -2.35
N GLY A 92 8.54 7.11 -1.89
CA GLY A 92 9.56 8.13 -2.00
C GLY A 92 10.68 7.99 -0.96
N GLY A 93 10.33 7.64 0.29
CA GLY A 93 11.30 7.55 1.40
C GLY A 93 12.37 6.47 1.17
N LEU A 94 12.01 5.38 0.52
CA LEU A 94 12.94 4.30 0.18
C LEU A 94 13.60 4.45 -1.19
N SER A 95 13.24 5.47 -1.97
CA SER A 95 13.67 5.61 -3.37
C SER A 95 15.18 5.63 -3.58
N LYS A 96 15.96 6.10 -2.60
CA LYS A 96 17.44 6.08 -2.65
C LYS A 96 18.03 4.67 -2.72
N TYR A 97 17.28 3.66 -2.29
CA TYR A 97 17.68 2.24 -2.31
C TYR A 97 17.17 1.50 -3.54
N TYR A 98 16.39 2.13 -4.41
CA TYR A 98 15.85 1.47 -5.59
C TYR A 98 16.88 1.36 -6.70
N MET A 99 16.88 0.21 -7.35
CA MET A 99 17.72 -0.10 -8.50
C MET A 99 17.00 0.29 -9.80
N ASP A 100 17.72 0.94 -10.72
CA ASP A 100 17.21 1.18 -12.08
C ASP A 100 17.30 -0.11 -12.91
N ILE A 101 16.15 -0.59 -13.37
CA ILE A 101 16.01 -1.79 -14.21
C ILE A 101 15.78 -1.46 -15.68
N SER A 102 15.91 -0.20 -16.10
CA SER A 102 15.62 0.24 -17.49
C SER A 102 16.36 -0.56 -18.55
N ALA A 103 17.57 -1.05 -18.25
CA ALA A 103 18.38 -1.87 -19.16
C ALA A 103 17.92 -3.35 -19.22
N HIS A 104 16.99 -3.77 -18.37
CA HIS A 104 16.60 -5.16 -18.17
C HIS A 104 15.10 -5.43 -18.43
N ILE A 105 14.38 -4.45 -18.95
CA ILE A 105 13.00 -4.54 -19.41
C ILE A 105 12.93 -4.66 -20.93
N LYS A 106 11.84 -5.26 -21.46
CA LYS A 106 11.70 -5.51 -22.90
C LYS A 106 11.28 -4.28 -23.69
N ASP A 107 10.33 -3.49 -23.15
CA ASP A 107 9.71 -2.36 -23.86
C ASP A 107 9.50 -1.16 -22.95
N ARG A 108 10.38 -0.19 -23.03
CA ARG A 108 10.28 1.07 -22.31
C ARG A 108 8.99 1.83 -22.60
N LYS A 109 8.50 1.81 -23.86
CA LYS A 109 7.30 2.55 -24.25
C LYS A 109 6.06 1.95 -23.58
N TYR A 110 6.01 0.61 -23.48
CA TYR A 110 4.95 -0.08 -22.73
C TYR A 110 4.89 0.38 -21.25
N TRP A 111 6.06 0.45 -20.60
CA TRP A 111 6.16 0.88 -19.22
C TRP A 111 5.74 2.35 -19.04
N ASP A 112 6.21 3.24 -19.90
CA ASP A 112 5.87 4.66 -19.84
C ASP A 112 4.35 4.87 -20.10
N ALA A 113 3.75 4.12 -21.00
CA ALA A 113 2.31 4.19 -21.30
C ALA A 113 1.43 3.68 -20.17
N ASN A 114 1.85 2.63 -19.45
CA ASN A 114 1.00 1.97 -18.47
C ASN A 114 1.30 2.35 -17.02
N PHE A 115 2.52 2.77 -16.68
CA PHE A 115 2.93 3.13 -15.33
C PHE A 115 3.52 4.54 -15.22
N GLY A 116 3.62 5.28 -16.33
CA GLY A 116 4.26 6.60 -16.38
C GLY A 116 3.66 7.63 -15.43
N SER A 117 2.36 7.57 -15.15
CA SER A 117 1.69 8.47 -14.20
C SER A 117 2.15 8.29 -12.75
N THR A 118 2.54 7.08 -12.35
CA THR A 118 2.97 6.76 -10.98
C THR A 118 4.49 6.54 -10.86
N ALA A 119 5.21 6.39 -11.97
CA ALA A 119 6.66 6.21 -11.96
C ALA A 119 7.42 7.30 -11.17
N PRO A 120 7.01 8.59 -11.19
CA PRO A 120 7.65 9.63 -10.39
C PRO A 120 7.66 9.36 -8.88
N TRP A 121 6.69 8.61 -8.36
CA TRP A 121 6.61 8.26 -6.94
C TRP A 121 7.75 7.33 -6.48
N LEU A 122 8.37 6.61 -7.42
CA LEU A 122 9.47 5.66 -7.16
C LEU A 122 10.85 6.25 -7.50
N ARG A 123 10.92 7.46 -8.07
CA ARG A 123 12.19 8.06 -8.50
C ARG A 123 12.88 8.76 -7.35
N PRO A 124 14.20 8.58 -7.18
CA PRO A 124 14.99 9.28 -6.16
C PRO A 124 14.94 10.81 -6.29
N THR A 125 14.92 11.31 -7.53
CA THR A 125 14.85 12.74 -7.85
C THR A 125 13.93 13.02 -9.04
N PRO A 126 13.39 14.23 -9.21
CA PRO A 126 12.59 14.59 -10.38
C PRO A 126 13.34 14.48 -11.73
N ALA A 127 14.66 14.62 -11.70
CA ALA A 127 15.52 14.48 -12.89
C ALA A 127 15.75 13.02 -13.30
N ASP A 128 15.58 12.07 -12.38
CA ASP A 128 15.69 10.65 -12.64
C ASP A 128 14.62 10.19 -13.64
N LYS A 129 15.03 9.48 -14.68
CA LYS A 129 14.16 8.90 -15.72
C LYS A 129 14.18 7.37 -15.69
N GLY A 130 14.84 6.76 -14.71
CA GLY A 130 14.93 5.33 -14.52
C GLY A 130 13.58 4.68 -14.25
N ILE A 131 13.54 3.37 -14.43
CA ILE A 131 12.44 2.50 -14.02
C ILE A 131 12.92 1.71 -12.81
N HIS A 132 12.31 1.95 -11.66
CA HIS A 132 12.70 1.35 -10.39
C HIS A 132 11.72 0.27 -9.90
N GLY A 133 10.67 0.03 -10.67
CA GLY A 133 9.56 -0.82 -10.36
C GLY A 133 8.23 -0.19 -10.80
N PHE A 134 7.13 -0.71 -10.29
CA PHE A 134 5.80 -0.21 -10.64
C PHE A 134 4.82 -0.37 -9.48
N MET A 135 3.75 0.44 -9.48
CA MET A 135 2.65 0.28 -8.53
C MET A 135 1.93 -1.03 -8.79
N SER A 136 1.95 -1.94 -7.82
CA SER A 136 1.22 -3.21 -7.90
C SER A 136 -0.30 -3.00 -7.87
N GLN A 137 -0.74 -1.91 -7.26
CA GLN A 137 -2.13 -1.47 -7.16
C GLN A 137 -2.20 0.00 -6.80
N LEU A 138 -3.31 0.63 -7.12
CA LEU A 138 -3.75 1.87 -6.48
C LEU A 138 -4.68 1.53 -5.32
N THR A 139 -4.69 2.37 -4.32
CA THR A 139 -5.65 2.33 -3.23
C THR A 139 -6.25 3.70 -3.00
N MET A 140 -7.41 3.72 -2.34
CA MET A 140 -8.06 4.91 -1.86
C MET A 140 -8.43 4.69 -0.40
N THR A 141 -8.12 5.65 0.47
CA THR A 141 -8.68 5.66 1.82
C THR A 141 -10.15 5.98 1.77
N GLY A 142 -10.93 5.35 2.62
CA GLY A 142 -12.35 5.63 2.72
C GLY A 142 -13.06 4.68 3.69
N PRO A 143 -14.35 4.98 3.99
CA PRO A 143 -15.11 4.25 4.98
C PRO A 143 -15.82 3.03 4.43
N TYR A 144 -15.96 2.04 5.32
CA TYR A 144 -16.91 0.94 5.21
C TYR A 144 -17.96 1.05 6.32
N VAL A 145 -19.17 0.65 6.02
CA VAL A 145 -20.34 0.78 6.90
C VAL A 145 -21.01 -0.58 7.03
N ASN A 146 -21.37 -0.96 8.25
CA ASN A 146 -22.20 -2.12 8.53
C ASN A 146 -23.66 -1.78 8.22
N LYS A 147 -24.10 -2.16 7.01
CA LYS A 147 -25.43 -1.89 6.50
C LYS A 147 -26.53 -2.54 7.36
N THR A 148 -26.28 -3.76 7.82
CA THR A 148 -27.21 -4.49 8.70
C THR A 148 -27.52 -3.73 9.98
N LEU A 149 -26.54 -3.09 10.61
CA LEU A 149 -26.77 -2.27 11.81
C LEU A 149 -27.62 -1.03 11.51
N PHE A 150 -27.44 -0.38 10.35
CA PHE A 150 -28.30 0.74 9.93
C PHE A 150 -29.74 0.31 9.72
N GLU A 151 -29.96 -0.85 9.10
CA GLU A 151 -31.30 -1.43 8.90
C GLU A 151 -31.97 -1.81 10.22
N GLN A 152 -31.24 -2.45 11.13
CA GLN A 152 -31.74 -2.81 12.47
C GLN A 152 -32.12 -1.58 13.29
N ALA A 153 -31.29 -0.54 13.24
CA ALA A 153 -31.55 0.72 13.92
C ALA A 153 -32.66 1.56 13.27
N LYS A 154 -33.07 1.24 12.05
CA LYS A 154 -33.98 2.04 11.21
C LYS A 154 -33.49 3.48 11.00
N VAL A 155 -32.18 3.66 10.93
CA VAL A 155 -31.54 4.94 10.64
C VAL A 155 -31.15 4.96 9.17
N PRO A 156 -31.56 5.97 8.39
CA PRO A 156 -31.14 6.07 6.98
C PRO A 156 -29.63 6.32 6.89
N MET A 157 -28.94 5.64 5.97
CA MET A 157 -27.56 5.97 5.66
C MET A 157 -27.47 7.36 5.01
N PRO A 158 -26.49 8.20 5.43
CA PRO A 158 -26.25 9.49 4.79
C PRO A 158 -25.93 9.35 3.30
N GLY A 159 -26.27 10.38 2.53
CA GLY A 159 -26.06 10.39 1.09
C GLY A 159 -24.60 10.57 0.67
N ALA A 160 -24.32 10.47 -0.63
CA ALA A 160 -22.96 10.48 -1.19
C ALA A 160 -22.16 11.78 -0.94
N LYS A 161 -22.84 12.89 -0.64
CA LYS A 161 -22.23 14.19 -0.32
C LYS A 161 -22.37 14.58 1.15
N ALA A 162 -22.74 13.60 2.00
CA ALA A 162 -22.87 13.86 3.42
C ALA A 162 -21.53 14.23 4.06
N THR A 163 -21.60 15.11 5.02
CA THR A 163 -20.45 15.60 5.78
C THR A 163 -19.95 14.59 6.80
N TRP A 164 -18.75 14.81 7.30
CA TRP A 164 -18.21 14.03 8.42
C TRP A 164 -19.16 14.08 9.62
N ASP A 165 -19.71 15.25 9.95
CA ASP A 165 -20.60 15.39 11.09
C ASP A 165 -21.90 14.59 10.90
N GLU A 166 -22.51 14.62 9.71
CA GLU A 166 -23.70 13.81 9.40
C GLU A 166 -23.44 12.30 9.51
N TRP A 167 -22.27 11.83 9.02
CA TRP A 167 -21.88 10.43 9.16
C TRP A 167 -21.63 10.04 10.62
N MET A 168 -20.94 10.88 11.38
CA MET A 168 -20.69 10.65 12.81
C MET A 168 -21.99 10.62 13.61
N ASP A 169 -22.95 11.53 13.32
CA ASP A 169 -24.26 11.58 13.96
C ASP A 169 -25.10 10.35 13.65
N ALA A 170 -25.12 9.92 12.38
CA ALA A 170 -25.84 8.71 11.98
C ALA A 170 -25.24 7.46 12.66
N ALA A 171 -23.90 7.32 12.63
CA ALA A 171 -23.21 6.19 13.26
C ALA A 171 -23.45 6.14 14.77
N ARG A 172 -23.46 7.29 15.49
CA ARG A 172 -23.81 7.36 16.92
C ARG A 172 -25.24 6.89 17.20
N LYS A 173 -26.21 7.35 16.39
CA LYS A 173 -27.61 6.92 16.52
C LYS A 173 -27.73 5.40 16.34
N VAL A 174 -27.07 4.84 15.32
CA VAL A 174 -27.03 3.40 15.07
C VAL A 174 -26.38 2.66 16.24
N ALA A 175 -25.18 3.06 16.65
CA ALA A 175 -24.47 2.41 17.75
C ALA A 175 -25.29 2.38 19.05
N LYS A 176 -25.96 3.50 19.37
CA LYS A 176 -26.86 3.57 20.53
C LYS A 176 -28.06 2.62 20.41
N ALA A 177 -28.71 2.58 19.25
CA ALA A 177 -29.90 1.75 19.03
C ALA A 177 -29.59 0.25 19.02
N THR A 178 -28.42 -0.14 18.50
CA THR A 178 -27.99 -1.54 18.38
C THR A 178 -27.07 -2.01 19.51
N GLN A 179 -26.75 -1.13 20.47
CA GLN A 179 -25.81 -1.39 21.56
C GLN A 179 -24.42 -1.81 21.07
N THR A 180 -24.00 -1.31 19.90
CA THR A 180 -22.68 -1.54 19.33
C THR A 180 -21.62 -0.81 20.17
N LYS A 181 -20.45 -1.41 20.37
CA LYS A 181 -19.37 -0.95 21.26
C LYS A 181 -18.95 0.50 21.02
N ALA A 182 -18.80 0.90 19.73
CA ALA A 182 -18.52 2.27 19.35
C ALA A 182 -19.17 2.61 18.00
N ALA A 183 -19.35 3.90 17.71
CA ALA A 183 -19.89 4.33 16.44
C ALA A 183 -18.88 4.13 15.30
N VAL A 184 -17.62 4.53 15.49
CA VAL A 184 -16.61 4.54 14.45
C VAL A 184 -15.27 4.01 14.98
N ALA A 185 -14.57 3.25 14.15
CA ALA A 185 -13.15 2.98 14.31
C ALA A 185 -12.37 3.62 13.14
N TRP A 186 -11.12 3.93 13.40
CA TRP A 186 -10.26 4.60 12.43
C TRP A 186 -8.83 4.09 12.58
N ASP A 187 -8.26 3.57 11.50
CA ASP A 187 -6.88 3.09 11.52
C ASP A 187 -5.92 4.13 12.10
N ARG A 188 -5.08 3.71 13.02
CA ARG A 188 -4.05 4.56 13.60
C ARG A 188 -2.93 4.80 12.58
N SER A 189 -3.14 5.81 11.75
CA SER A 189 -2.26 6.14 10.63
C SER A 189 -2.42 7.59 10.19
N GLY A 190 -1.31 8.30 10.00
CA GLY A 190 -1.33 9.65 9.44
C GLY A 190 -1.82 9.69 7.99
N HIS A 191 -1.64 8.60 7.24
CA HIS A 191 -2.19 8.49 5.89
C HIS A 191 -3.72 8.55 5.87
N ARG A 192 -4.41 7.90 6.84
CA ARG A 192 -5.88 7.99 6.97
C ARG A 192 -6.32 9.37 7.41
N PHE A 193 -5.49 10.07 8.17
CA PHE A 193 -5.77 11.41 8.67
C PHE A 193 -5.70 12.48 7.58
N ALA A 194 -4.80 12.35 6.61
CA ALA A 194 -4.55 13.37 5.59
C ALA A 194 -5.76 13.63 4.68
N GLY A 195 -6.53 12.61 4.30
CA GLY A 195 -7.75 12.80 3.49
C GLY A 195 -8.78 13.71 4.16
N PRO A 196 -9.22 13.39 5.37
CA PRO A 196 -10.06 14.29 6.17
C PRO A 196 -9.48 15.68 6.36
N ALA A 197 -8.17 15.82 6.62
CA ALA A 197 -7.54 17.14 6.72
C ALA A 197 -7.73 17.96 5.42
N ILE A 198 -7.49 17.36 4.26
CA ILE A 198 -7.72 18.00 2.97
C ILE A 198 -9.20 18.31 2.76
N SER A 199 -10.11 17.44 3.21
CA SER A 199 -11.55 17.70 3.11
C SER A 199 -11.97 18.94 3.90
N TYR A 200 -11.33 19.24 5.02
CA TYR A 200 -11.51 20.46 5.81
C TYR A 200 -10.72 21.67 5.28
N GLY A 201 -10.03 21.54 4.15
CA GLY A 201 -9.33 22.63 3.48
C GLY A 201 -7.84 22.73 3.77
N ALA A 202 -7.23 21.70 4.39
CA ALA A 202 -5.80 21.65 4.53
C ALA A 202 -5.11 21.65 3.16
N LYS A 203 -4.22 22.61 2.96
CA LYS A 203 -3.42 22.74 1.74
C LYS A 203 -2.22 21.78 1.76
N ILE A 204 -1.80 21.35 2.94
CA ILE A 204 -0.63 20.48 3.20
C ILE A 204 0.70 21.13 2.80
N PHE A 205 0.73 21.91 1.72
CA PHE A 205 1.91 22.57 1.19
C PHE A 205 1.66 24.08 1.04
N ASP A 206 2.71 24.88 1.28
CA ASP A 206 2.72 26.32 0.96
C ASP A 206 2.95 26.55 -0.55
N GLY A 207 3.00 27.82 -0.95
CA GLY A 207 3.24 28.22 -2.34
C GLY A 207 4.63 27.84 -2.88
N GLN A 208 5.58 27.47 -2.01
CA GLN A 208 6.91 26.98 -2.34
C GLN A 208 7.00 25.46 -2.33
N GLY A 209 5.91 24.75 -1.97
CA GLY A 209 5.88 23.30 -1.87
C GLY A 209 6.41 22.74 -0.55
N ASN A 210 6.61 23.57 0.48
CA ASN A 210 6.99 23.10 1.79
C ASN A 210 5.76 22.66 2.59
N PRO A 211 5.85 21.56 3.36
CA PRO A 211 4.75 21.12 4.21
C PRO A 211 4.40 22.13 5.30
N VAL A 212 3.11 22.34 5.51
CA VAL A 212 2.56 23.25 6.52
C VAL A 212 1.39 22.64 7.28
N ILE A 213 1.21 23.05 8.52
CA ILE A 213 0.05 22.74 9.35
C ILE A 213 -0.82 24.01 9.38
N ASP A 214 -1.75 24.10 8.46
CA ASP A 214 -2.66 25.23 8.30
C ASP A 214 -3.99 25.04 9.08
N ASP A 215 -4.91 25.99 8.94
CA ASP A 215 -6.17 25.98 9.69
C ASP A 215 -7.09 24.81 9.29
N GLY A 216 -7.05 24.36 8.03
CA GLY A 216 -7.77 23.14 7.61
C GLY A 216 -7.25 21.91 8.33
N TYR A 217 -5.93 21.80 8.46
CA TYR A 217 -5.30 20.72 9.21
C TYR A 217 -5.65 20.77 10.70
N LYS A 218 -5.57 21.95 11.32
CA LYS A 218 -5.96 22.16 12.72
C LYS A 218 -7.43 21.78 12.96
N THR A 219 -8.32 22.16 12.02
CA THR A 219 -9.73 21.79 12.08
C THR A 219 -9.91 20.27 12.11
N ALA A 220 -9.21 19.54 11.25
CA ALA A 220 -9.27 18.08 11.24
C ALA A 220 -8.76 17.46 12.56
N VAL A 221 -7.67 17.97 13.13
CA VAL A 221 -7.17 17.54 14.44
C VAL A 221 -8.22 17.75 15.53
N ASN A 222 -8.80 18.95 15.60
CA ASN A 222 -9.83 19.29 16.59
C ASN A 222 -11.08 18.40 16.48
N LYS A 223 -11.56 18.16 15.24
CA LYS A 223 -12.68 17.25 14.99
C LYS A 223 -12.37 15.82 15.44
N PHE A 224 -11.24 15.30 15.03
CA PHE A 224 -10.81 13.94 15.37
C PHE A 224 -10.66 13.72 16.88
N VAL A 225 -10.02 14.66 17.57
CA VAL A 225 -9.91 14.65 19.03
C VAL A 225 -11.28 14.78 19.70
N GLY A 226 -12.15 15.65 19.16
CA GLY A 226 -13.52 15.82 19.64
C GLY A 226 -14.31 14.52 19.61
N TRP A 227 -14.25 13.76 18.50
CA TRP A 227 -14.91 12.45 18.36
C TRP A 227 -14.37 11.36 19.30
N HIS A 228 -13.11 11.47 19.74
CA HIS A 228 -12.58 10.60 20.79
C HIS A 228 -13.07 11.02 22.19
N LYS A 229 -13.18 12.33 22.45
CA LYS A 229 -13.64 12.86 23.74
C LYS A 229 -15.13 12.60 23.97
N ASP A 230 -15.96 12.63 22.92
CA ASP A 230 -17.39 12.36 23.02
C ASP A 230 -17.76 10.86 22.97
N GLY A 231 -16.77 9.97 22.87
CA GLY A 231 -16.94 8.53 22.84
C GLY A 231 -17.43 7.94 21.50
N SER A 232 -17.50 8.75 20.43
CA SER A 232 -17.90 8.26 19.11
C SER A 232 -16.87 7.32 18.49
N MET A 233 -15.58 7.58 18.76
CA MET A 233 -14.47 6.82 18.23
C MET A 233 -14.04 5.70 19.18
N LEU A 234 -13.75 4.54 18.61
CA LEU A 234 -13.17 3.42 19.36
C LEU A 234 -11.75 3.81 19.81
N ARG A 235 -11.64 4.12 21.11
CA ARG A 235 -10.41 4.71 21.69
C ARG A 235 -9.23 3.75 21.66
N GLU A 236 -9.45 2.46 21.84
CA GLU A 236 -8.41 1.44 22.04
C GLU A 236 -7.46 1.33 20.83
N VAL A 237 -7.94 1.54 19.61
CA VAL A 237 -7.09 1.53 18.40
C VAL A 237 -5.98 2.58 18.47
N TRP A 238 -6.29 3.75 19.04
CA TRP A 238 -5.33 4.86 19.17
C TRP A 238 -4.56 4.84 20.50
N ALA A 239 -5.23 4.50 21.59
CA ALA A 239 -4.63 4.49 22.93
C ALA A 239 -3.79 3.23 23.21
N GLY A 240 -4.01 2.14 22.48
CA GLY A 240 -3.33 0.86 22.72
C GLY A 240 -1.88 0.79 22.25
N SER A 241 -1.35 1.83 21.61
CA SER A 241 0.03 1.89 21.10
C SER A 241 0.64 3.26 21.28
N GLY A 242 1.93 3.30 21.60
CA GLY A 242 2.68 4.55 21.73
C GLY A 242 3.31 5.04 20.42
N GLY A 243 3.89 6.25 20.46
CA GLY A 243 4.62 6.84 19.35
C GLY A 243 3.80 6.97 18.07
N SER A 244 4.39 6.62 16.94
CA SER A 244 3.77 6.65 15.61
C SER A 244 3.46 5.26 15.05
N THR A 245 3.41 4.22 15.88
CA THR A 245 3.15 2.83 15.48
C THR A 245 1.81 2.70 14.75
N TYR A 246 1.81 2.03 13.62
CA TYR A 246 0.59 1.73 12.87
C TYR A 246 -0.29 0.69 13.62
N ALA A 247 -1.61 0.90 13.62
CA ALA A 247 -2.57 -0.12 14.00
C ALA A 247 -3.79 -0.07 13.06
N ASP A 248 -4.21 -1.22 12.54
CA ASP A 248 -5.46 -1.30 11.78
C ASP A 248 -6.66 -1.50 12.71
N SER A 249 -7.81 -1.06 12.26
CA SER A 249 -9.08 -1.17 12.98
C SER A 249 -10.09 -2.11 12.31
N ILE A 250 -9.70 -2.72 11.20
CA ILE A 250 -10.63 -3.52 10.39
C ILE A 250 -11.14 -4.75 11.14
N GLY A 251 -10.34 -5.32 12.04
CA GLY A 251 -10.77 -6.44 12.89
C GLY A 251 -11.96 -6.09 13.77
N GLU A 252 -12.02 -4.87 14.30
CA GLU A 252 -13.17 -4.40 15.08
C GLU A 252 -14.45 -4.32 14.23
N PHE A 253 -14.34 -3.92 12.98
CA PHE A 253 -15.45 -3.89 12.04
C PHE A 253 -15.91 -5.29 11.65
N ILE A 254 -14.98 -6.20 11.31
CA ILE A 254 -15.28 -7.61 10.97
C ILE A 254 -16.03 -8.33 12.11
N ASN A 255 -15.72 -7.97 13.35
CA ASN A 255 -16.36 -8.52 14.54
C ASN A 255 -17.68 -7.84 14.90
N GLY A 256 -18.11 -6.82 14.14
CA GLY A 256 -19.35 -6.08 14.39
C GLY A 256 -19.28 -5.11 15.59
N ASN A 257 -18.08 -4.81 16.09
CA ASN A 257 -17.88 -3.95 17.25
C ASN A 257 -18.06 -2.45 16.94
N VAL A 258 -18.10 -2.07 15.66
CA VAL A 258 -18.29 -0.68 15.22
C VAL A 258 -19.25 -0.60 14.04
N VAL A 259 -19.97 0.51 13.94
CA VAL A 259 -20.92 0.77 12.85
C VAL A 259 -20.20 1.15 11.55
N MET A 260 -19.14 1.94 11.66
CA MET A 260 -18.35 2.43 10.53
C MET A 260 -16.85 2.28 10.83
N VAL A 261 -16.07 2.00 9.81
CA VAL A 261 -14.59 1.98 9.91
C VAL A 261 -13.97 2.80 8.79
N LEU A 262 -13.01 3.69 9.13
CA LEU A 262 -12.19 4.35 8.13
C LEU A 262 -10.88 3.60 7.93
N SER A 263 -10.75 2.97 6.78
CA SER A 263 -9.55 2.25 6.32
C SER A 263 -9.30 2.53 4.84
N GLY A 264 -9.53 1.57 3.93
CA GLY A 264 -9.42 1.82 2.51
C GLY A 264 -9.59 0.56 1.65
N SER A 265 -9.47 0.75 0.33
CA SER A 265 -9.80 -0.27 -0.69
C SER A 265 -8.99 -1.57 -0.59
N TRP A 266 -7.83 -1.59 0.04
CA TRP A 266 -7.03 -2.80 0.28
C TRP A 266 -7.73 -3.81 1.20
N GLN A 267 -8.75 -3.40 1.94
CA GLN A 267 -9.52 -4.27 2.83
C GLN A 267 -10.64 -5.06 2.13
N ILE A 268 -10.96 -4.75 0.87
CA ILE A 268 -12.09 -5.36 0.15
C ILE A 268 -12.01 -6.90 0.16
N ASN A 269 -10.83 -7.45 -0.15
CA ASN A 269 -10.65 -8.90 -0.20
C ASN A 269 -10.77 -9.54 1.19
N ARG A 270 -10.21 -8.91 2.21
CA ARG A 270 -10.30 -9.34 3.61
C ARG A 270 -11.75 -9.27 4.11
N LEU A 271 -12.46 -8.17 3.84
CA LEU A 271 -13.87 -8.02 4.22
C LEU A 271 -14.75 -9.08 3.54
N GLN A 272 -14.58 -9.31 2.25
CA GLN A 272 -15.30 -10.36 1.54
C GLN A 272 -15.11 -11.74 2.19
N LYS A 273 -13.87 -12.05 2.59
CA LYS A 273 -13.52 -13.35 3.19
C LYS A 273 -13.97 -13.46 4.64
N ASP A 274 -13.64 -12.47 5.47
CA ASP A 274 -13.70 -12.62 6.94
C ASP A 274 -15.04 -12.17 7.52
N VAL A 275 -15.77 -11.26 6.88
CA VAL A 275 -17.16 -10.96 7.21
C VAL A 275 -18.05 -12.09 6.73
N GLY A 276 -17.87 -12.59 5.51
CA GLY A 276 -18.69 -13.66 4.95
C GLY A 276 -20.18 -13.30 5.02
N ASN A 277 -20.95 -14.15 5.70
CA ASN A 277 -22.40 -13.98 5.88
C ASN A 277 -22.80 -13.41 7.25
N LYS A 278 -21.87 -12.85 8.03
CA LYS A 278 -22.18 -12.34 9.38
C LYS A 278 -23.09 -11.11 9.31
N PHE A 279 -22.85 -10.23 8.36
CA PHE A 279 -23.64 -9.02 8.12
C PHE A 279 -23.35 -8.44 6.72
N ASP A 280 -24.26 -7.62 6.23
CA ASP A 280 -24.06 -6.85 4.99
C ASP A 280 -23.22 -5.61 5.26
N TRP A 281 -22.20 -5.39 4.42
CA TRP A 281 -21.34 -4.22 4.48
C TRP A 281 -21.28 -3.51 3.13
N VAL A 282 -21.03 -2.21 3.16
CA VAL A 282 -20.86 -1.38 1.97
C VAL A 282 -19.68 -0.43 2.14
N ALA A 283 -18.97 -0.16 1.07
CA ALA A 283 -18.12 1.03 1.00
C ALA A 283 -18.99 2.23 0.63
N VAL A 284 -18.68 3.40 1.20
CA VAL A 284 -19.37 4.64 0.88
C VAL A 284 -18.38 5.69 0.40
N PRO A 285 -18.79 6.68 -0.40
CA PRO A 285 -17.93 7.81 -0.76
C PRO A 285 -17.36 8.49 0.48
N ASN A 286 -16.14 9.04 0.34
CA ASN A 286 -15.53 9.77 1.46
C ASN A 286 -16.45 10.92 1.89
N PRO A 287 -16.71 11.05 3.21
CA PRO A 287 -17.48 12.17 3.72
C PRO A 287 -16.87 13.52 3.35
N CYS A 288 -17.72 14.52 3.22
CA CYS A 288 -17.30 15.87 2.88
C CYS A 288 -16.88 16.66 4.12
N GLY A 289 -15.79 17.40 4.00
CA GLY A 289 -15.50 18.52 4.89
C GLY A 289 -16.01 19.83 4.27
N LEU A 290 -15.45 20.96 4.71
CA LEU A 290 -15.82 22.28 4.19
C LEU A 290 -15.35 22.55 2.75
N ALA A 291 -14.27 21.86 2.31
CA ALA A 291 -13.61 22.14 1.04
C ALA A 291 -13.76 21.02 0.00
N ALA A 292 -13.84 19.76 0.42
CA ALA A 292 -13.89 18.63 -0.50
C ALA A 292 -14.50 17.37 0.15
N CYS A 293 -14.87 16.41 -0.71
CA CYS A 293 -15.23 15.04 -0.32
C CYS A 293 -14.11 14.13 -0.86
N THR A 294 -13.04 13.93 -0.13
CA THR A 294 -11.84 13.25 -0.64
C THR A 294 -11.20 12.32 0.38
N GLY A 295 -10.63 11.24 -0.11
CA GLY A 295 -9.64 10.43 0.60
C GLY A 295 -8.24 10.73 0.11
N ILE A 296 -7.29 9.87 0.46
CA ILE A 296 -5.92 9.90 -0.03
C ILE A 296 -5.70 8.69 -0.93
N PRO A 297 -5.08 8.88 -2.10
CA PRO A 297 -4.61 7.76 -2.89
C PRO A 297 -3.42 7.11 -2.19
N GLY A 298 -3.18 5.87 -2.50
CA GLY A 298 -2.03 5.12 -2.03
C GLY A 298 -1.79 3.92 -2.90
N GLY A 299 -1.21 2.92 -2.30
CA GLY A 299 -0.93 1.64 -2.92
C GLY A 299 0.42 1.12 -2.50
N ALA A 300 0.74 -0.05 -3.02
CA ALA A 300 2.05 -0.65 -2.88
C ALA A 300 2.74 -0.74 -4.24
N ALA A 301 4.04 -0.70 -4.25
CA ALA A 301 4.84 -0.92 -5.43
C ALA A 301 5.72 -2.16 -5.28
N TRP A 302 5.93 -2.87 -6.37
CA TRP A 302 7.07 -3.77 -6.51
C TRP A 302 8.29 -2.94 -6.88
N ALA A 303 9.22 -2.80 -5.95
CA ALA A 303 10.44 -2.02 -6.14
C ALA A 303 11.64 -2.94 -6.25
N ALA A 304 12.45 -2.75 -7.29
CA ALA A 304 13.76 -3.37 -7.43
C ALA A 304 14.74 -2.71 -6.46
N LEU A 305 15.58 -3.49 -5.78
CA LEU A 305 16.45 -2.99 -4.72
C LEU A 305 17.94 -3.10 -5.10
N LYS A 306 18.72 -2.10 -4.71
CA LYS A 306 20.19 -2.06 -4.95
C LYS A 306 20.96 -3.15 -4.21
N THR A 307 20.35 -3.80 -3.24
CA THR A 307 20.90 -4.98 -2.55
C THR A 307 21.01 -6.20 -3.46
N SER A 308 20.22 -6.25 -4.53
CA SER A 308 20.23 -7.35 -5.50
C SER A 308 21.58 -7.49 -6.21
N LYS A 309 21.98 -8.73 -6.43
CA LYS A 309 23.10 -9.13 -7.29
C LYS A 309 22.64 -9.72 -8.63
N SER A 310 21.33 -9.78 -8.86
CA SER A 310 20.71 -10.39 -10.03
C SER A 310 19.82 -9.39 -10.81
N PRO A 311 20.36 -8.23 -11.28
CA PRO A 311 19.55 -7.17 -11.87
C PRO A 311 18.81 -7.60 -13.14
N LYS A 312 19.36 -8.54 -13.90
CA LYS A 312 18.74 -9.08 -15.11
C LYS A 312 17.50 -9.91 -14.77
N GLU A 313 17.60 -10.79 -13.81
CA GLU A 313 16.52 -11.65 -13.34
C GLU A 313 15.42 -10.82 -12.67
N VAL A 314 15.80 -9.83 -11.85
CA VAL A 314 14.88 -8.85 -11.24
C VAL A 314 14.11 -8.09 -12.32
N GLY A 315 14.80 -7.55 -13.32
CA GLY A 315 14.17 -6.84 -14.43
C GLY A 315 13.21 -7.72 -15.22
N ALA A 316 13.64 -8.96 -15.56
CA ALA A 316 12.80 -9.91 -16.28
C ALA A 316 11.55 -10.32 -15.50
N PHE A 317 11.67 -10.56 -14.18
CA PHE A 317 10.51 -10.90 -13.34
C PHE A 317 9.55 -9.72 -13.20
N LEU A 318 10.05 -8.52 -12.96
CA LEU A 318 9.20 -7.33 -12.88
C LEU A 318 8.54 -7.01 -14.23
N ASP A 319 9.22 -7.23 -15.36
CA ASP A 319 8.66 -7.07 -16.70
C ASP A 319 7.52 -8.07 -16.98
N PHE A 320 7.69 -9.32 -16.50
CA PHE A 320 6.62 -10.33 -16.55
C PHE A 320 5.42 -9.90 -15.69
N MET A 321 5.65 -9.50 -14.44
CA MET A 321 4.59 -9.07 -13.51
C MET A 321 3.88 -7.79 -13.98
N ALA A 322 4.56 -6.90 -14.70
CA ALA A 322 4.02 -5.68 -15.29
C ALA A 322 3.18 -5.93 -16.54
N SER A 323 3.28 -7.11 -17.18
CA SER A 323 2.52 -7.43 -18.38
C SER A 323 1.00 -7.36 -18.13
N GLU A 324 0.21 -6.94 -19.13
CA GLU A 324 -1.25 -6.81 -19.01
C GLU A 324 -1.89 -8.11 -18.48
N ALA A 325 -1.41 -9.27 -18.93
CA ALA A 325 -1.95 -10.57 -18.53
C ALA A 325 -1.67 -10.88 -17.04
N ALA A 326 -0.40 -10.81 -16.60
CA ALA A 326 -0.03 -11.12 -15.21
C ALA A 326 -0.57 -10.06 -14.25
N TYR A 327 -0.47 -8.77 -14.59
CA TYR A 327 -0.99 -7.68 -13.80
C TYR A 327 -2.52 -7.72 -13.67
N GLY A 328 -3.22 -8.00 -14.77
CA GLY A 328 -4.68 -8.14 -14.80
C GLY A 328 -5.16 -9.28 -13.91
N GLU A 329 -4.50 -10.43 -13.98
CA GLU A 329 -4.80 -11.57 -13.11
C GLU A 329 -4.49 -11.25 -11.64
N PHE A 330 -3.34 -10.62 -11.35
CA PHE A 330 -3.02 -10.17 -10.00
C PHE A 330 -4.14 -9.27 -9.46
N SER A 331 -4.53 -8.23 -10.20
CA SER A 331 -5.60 -7.30 -9.78
C SER A 331 -6.93 -8.02 -9.56
N ALA A 332 -7.31 -8.93 -10.47
CA ALA A 332 -8.57 -9.67 -10.39
C ALA A 332 -8.64 -10.59 -9.17
N ARG A 333 -7.56 -11.33 -8.88
CA ARG A 333 -7.50 -12.29 -7.78
C ARG A 333 -7.33 -11.63 -6.40
N THR A 334 -6.79 -10.41 -6.37
CA THR A 334 -6.57 -9.66 -5.13
C THR A 334 -7.64 -8.60 -4.86
N ASN A 335 -8.61 -8.43 -5.76
CA ASN A 335 -9.62 -7.37 -5.71
C ASN A 335 -9.01 -5.98 -5.54
N ASN A 336 -7.91 -5.71 -6.25
CA ASN A 336 -7.19 -4.45 -6.17
C ASN A 336 -7.50 -3.53 -7.37
N ILE A 337 -7.52 -2.23 -7.14
CA ILE A 337 -7.67 -1.21 -8.20
C ILE A 337 -6.35 -1.19 -9.01
N PRO A 338 -6.40 -1.35 -10.35
CA PRO A 338 -5.18 -1.41 -11.14
C PRO A 338 -4.51 -0.04 -11.25
N ALA A 339 -3.19 -0.01 -11.10
CA ALA A 339 -2.36 1.15 -11.45
C ALA A 339 -1.92 1.12 -12.93
N HIS A 340 -2.12 0.01 -13.61
CA HIS A 340 -1.84 -0.17 -15.03
C HIS A 340 -2.88 0.58 -15.87
N ALA A 341 -2.46 1.63 -16.59
CA ALA A 341 -3.38 2.56 -17.28
C ALA A 341 -4.27 1.87 -18.31
N GLY A 342 -3.73 0.93 -19.08
CA GLY A 342 -4.51 0.13 -20.04
C GLY A 342 -5.62 -0.67 -19.38
N LEU A 343 -5.34 -1.32 -18.25
CA LEU A 343 -6.34 -2.08 -17.49
C LEU A 343 -7.32 -1.16 -16.74
N ALA A 344 -6.87 -0.01 -16.24
CA ALA A 344 -7.76 0.97 -15.64
C ALA A 344 -8.81 1.47 -16.65
N LYS A 345 -8.41 1.64 -17.92
CA LYS A 345 -9.31 2.05 -19.01
C LYS A 345 -10.19 0.90 -19.53
N LYS A 346 -9.63 -0.30 -19.71
CA LYS A 346 -10.31 -1.48 -20.25
C LYS A 346 -11.26 -2.12 -19.24
N GLY A 347 -10.95 -1.98 -17.94
CA GLY A 347 -11.58 -2.70 -16.84
C GLY A 347 -10.89 -4.02 -16.52
N VAL A 348 -10.96 -4.41 -15.25
CA VAL A 348 -10.50 -5.70 -14.74
C VAL A 348 -11.71 -6.59 -14.51
N ASN A 349 -11.66 -7.84 -14.95
CA ASN A 349 -12.72 -8.81 -14.65
C ASN A 349 -12.54 -9.40 -13.25
N TYR A 350 -13.23 -8.84 -12.27
CA TYR A 350 -13.25 -9.32 -10.88
C TYR A 350 -14.24 -10.49 -10.71
N ALA A 351 -14.02 -11.58 -11.43
CA ALA A 351 -14.97 -12.71 -11.46
C ALA A 351 -15.22 -13.33 -10.08
N SER A 352 -14.20 -13.39 -9.23
CA SER A 352 -14.30 -13.93 -7.86
C SER A 352 -14.85 -12.94 -6.81
N ALA A 353 -15.01 -11.67 -7.17
CA ALA A 353 -15.56 -10.67 -6.27
C ALA A 353 -17.07 -10.86 -6.10
N GLN A 354 -17.52 -10.93 -4.84
CA GLN A 354 -18.95 -10.92 -4.49
C GLN A 354 -19.56 -9.52 -4.79
N PRO A 355 -20.90 -9.41 -4.84
CA PRO A 355 -21.56 -8.14 -5.18
C PRO A 355 -21.11 -6.95 -4.31
N GLY A 356 -20.96 -7.14 -2.99
CA GLY A 356 -20.46 -6.10 -2.07
C GLY A 356 -19.03 -5.65 -2.40
N ALA A 357 -18.13 -6.59 -2.71
CA ALA A 357 -16.75 -6.29 -3.12
C ALA A 357 -16.70 -5.55 -4.47
N LYS A 358 -17.52 -5.96 -5.45
CA LYS A 358 -17.64 -5.26 -6.75
C LYS A 358 -18.16 -3.83 -6.57
N ALA A 359 -19.18 -3.64 -5.74
CA ALA A 359 -19.70 -2.31 -5.43
C ALA A 359 -18.63 -1.43 -4.76
N ALA A 360 -17.89 -1.97 -3.80
CA ALA A 360 -16.80 -1.26 -3.11
C ALA A 360 -15.68 -0.87 -4.07
N LEU A 361 -15.27 -1.77 -4.99
CA LEU A 361 -14.30 -1.45 -6.05
C LEU A 361 -14.78 -0.28 -6.92
N GLY A 362 -16.08 -0.23 -7.23
CA GLY A 362 -16.69 0.89 -7.96
C GLY A 362 -16.61 2.21 -7.20
N VAL A 363 -16.94 2.21 -5.90
CA VAL A 363 -16.86 3.40 -5.04
C VAL A 363 -15.44 3.94 -4.94
N PHE A 364 -14.48 3.09 -4.60
CA PHE A 364 -13.08 3.51 -4.47
C PHE A 364 -12.43 3.86 -5.81
N GLY A 365 -12.77 3.14 -6.88
CA GLY A 365 -12.31 3.46 -8.23
C GLY A 365 -12.77 4.85 -8.69
N SER A 366 -14.03 5.19 -8.43
CA SER A 366 -14.56 6.54 -8.68
C SER A 366 -13.86 7.60 -7.82
N GLY A 367 -13.52 7.26 -6.57
CA GLY A 367 -12.73 8.12 -5.68
C GLY A 367 -11.34 8.40 -6.24
N VAL A 368 -10.64 7.40 -6.80
CA VAL A 368 -9.34 7.59 -7.46
C VAL A 368 -9.48 8.52 -8.67
N ALA A 369 -10.53 8.39 -9.46
CA ALA A 369 -10.77 9.23 -10.65
C ALA A 369 -11.08 10.69 -10.31
N SER A 370 -11.59 10.98 -9.09
CA SER A 370 -11.99 12.31 -8.61
C SER A 370 -11.08 12.89 -7.53
N LEU A 371 -9.83 12.42 -7.46
CA LEU A 371 -8.87 12.85 -6.44
C LEU A 371 -8.59 14.35 -6.48
N SER A 372 -8.52 14.94 -5.29
CA SER A 372 -7.98 16.29 -5.12
C SER A 372 -6.50 16.33 -5.57
N PRO A 373 -6.09 17.37 -6.33
CA PRO A 373 -4.67 17.54 -6.70
C PRO A 373 -3.72 17.53 -5.50
N VAL A 374 -4.13 18.10 -4.36
CA VAL A 374 -3.35 18.09 -3.11
C VAL A 374 -3.16 16.67 -2.58
N ALA A 375 -4.19 15.82 -2.66
CA ALA A 375 -4.11 14.41 -2.22
C ALA A 375 -3.12 13.61 -3.10
N TYR A 376 -3.13 13.85 -4.40
CA TYR A 376 -2.17 13.24 -5.33
C TYR A 376 -0.74 13.72 -5.07
N GLN A 377 -0.54 15.03 -4.89
CA GLN A 377 0.74 15.64 -4.57
C GLN A 377 1.29 15.10 -3.24
N PHE A 378 0.44 14.98 -2.21
CA PHE A 378 0.84 14.43 -0.91
C PHE A 378 1.35 12.99 -1.02
N GLN A 379 0.68 12.13 -1.80
CA GLN A 379 1.15 10.76 -2.01
C GLN A 379 2.49 10.70 -2.73
N GLY A 380 2.71 11.57 -3.71
CA GLY A 380 3.97 11.66 -4.45
C GLY A 380 5.09 12.39 -3.69
N TYR A 381 4.78 13.04 -2.56
CA TYR A 381 5.79 13.76 -1.79
C TYR A 381 6.75 12.79 -1.10
N LYS A 382 8.03 12.91 -1.43
CA LYS A 382 9.08 11.99 -0.96
C LYS A 382 9.13 11.85 0.56
N PHE A 383 8.84 12.92 1.28
CA PHE A 383 8.92 12.96 2.74
C PHE A 383 7.54 12.97 3.41
N ASN A 384 6.51 12.39 2.79
CA ASN A 384 5.15 12.40 3.35
C ASN A 384 5.08 11.79 4.77
N ARG A 385 5.95 10.84 5.11
CA ARG A 385 6.04 10.27 6.46
C ARG A 385 6.48 11.30 7.50
N ALA A 386 7.28 12.30 7.13
CA ALA A 386 7.64 13.39 8.03
C ALA A 386 6.42 14.24 8.45
N ILE A 387 5.36 14.25 7.64
CA ILE A 387 4.07 14.89 7.97
C ILE A 387 3.20 13.93 8.80
N MET A 388 3.13 12.67 8.37
CA MET A 388 2.21 11.68 8.94
C MET A 388 2.59 11.23 10.35
N LEU A 389 3.86 10.94 10.61
CA LEU A 389 4.29 10.32 11.86
C LEU A 389 4.14 11.23 13.09
N PRO A 390 4.51 12.52 13.02
CA PRO A 390 4.25 13.46 14.13
C PRO A 390 2.77 13.59 14.48
N THR A 391 1.90 13.61 13.45
CA THR A 391 0.45 13.68 13.66
C THR A 391 -0.04 12.51 14.48
N VAL A 392 0.32 11.27 14.10
CA VAL A 392 -0.08 10.07 14.84
C VAL A 392 0.39 10.13 16.28
N ALA A 393 1.67 10.47 16.50
CA ALA A 393 2.25 10.52 17.85
C ALA A 393 1.55 11.55 18.74
N ARG A 394 1.40 12.80 18.26
CA ARG A 394 0.87 13.90 19.09
C ARG A 394 -0.63 13.80 19.30
N VAL A 395 -1.40 13.40 18.28
CA VAL A 395 -2.85 13.16 18.44
C VAL A 395 -3.09 12.01 19.44
N THR A 396 -2.27 10.94 19.42
CA THR A 396 -2.36 9.89 20.44
C THR A 396 -2.17 10.45 21.85
N GLN A 397 -1.17 11.31 22.07
CA GLN A 397 -0.93 11.93 23.39
C GLN A 397 -2.14 12.75 23.87
N VAL A 398 -2.85 13.41 22.96
CA VAL A 398 -4.11 14.10 23.32
C VAL A 398 -5.20 13.10 23.71
N ILE A 399 -5.36 12.03 22.95
CA ILE A 399 -6.38 11.00 23.20
C ILE A 399 -6.17 10.31 24.55
N VAL A 400 -4.92 10.07 24.95
CA VAL A 400 -4.62 9.45 26.25
C VAL A 400 -4.54 10.46 27.40
N GLY A 401 -4.67 11.76 27.14
CA GLY A 401 -4.70 12.82 28.16
C GLY A 401 -3.33 13.35 28.58
N GLU A 402 -2.26 13.04 27.86
CA GLU A 402 -0.90 13.51 28.16
C GLU A 402 -0.64 14.95 27.70
N MET A 403 -1.49 15.49 26.82
CA MET A 403 -1.26 16.79 26.16
C MET A 403 -2.56 17.51 25.82
N GLY A 404 -2.54 18.83 25.80
CA GLY A 404 -3.60 19.65 25.23
C GLY A 404 -3.62 19.62 23.70
N THR A 405 -4.78 19.90 23.08
CA THR A 405 -4.91 19.83 21.61
C THR A 405 -4.08 20.91 20.91
N ASP A 406 -4.05 22.14 21.46
CA ASP A 406 -3.29 23.24 20.87
C ASP A 406 -1.78 23.01 20.96
N ASP A 407 -1.31 22.49 22.12
CA ASP A 407 0.09 22.08 22.29
C ASP A 407 0.48 20.98 21.30
N ALA A 408 -0.42 20.01 21.09
CA ALA A 408 -0.18 18.94 20.12
C ALA A 408 -0.04 19.48 18.71
N ILE A 409 -0.89 20.40 18.28
CA ILE A 409 -0.83 21.05 16.97
C ILE A 409 0.51 21.79 16.78
N GLY A 410 0.92 22.57 17.80
CA GLY A 410 2.23 23.25 17.78
C GLY A 410 3.38 22.26 17.64
N LYS A 411 3.35 21.16 18.40
CA LYS A 411 4.39 20.11 18.34
C LYS A 411 4.36 19.30 17.06
N ILE A 412 3.18 19.04 16.44
CA ILE A 412 3.11 18.40 15.12
C ILE A 412 3.91 19.21 14.10
N ASN A 413 3.72 20.54 14.10
CA ASN A 413 4.47 21.40 13.18
C ASN A 413 5.98 21.38 13.45
N ALA A 414 6.40 21.52 14.69
CA ALA A 414 7.82 21.49 15.07
C ALA A 414 8.48 20.15 14.70
N ASP A 415 7.88 19.03 15.08
CA ASP A 415 8.40 17.69 14.82
C ASP A 415 8.46 17.40 13.30
N MET A 416 7.46 17.88 12.54
CA MET A 416 7.45 17.79 11.08
C MET A 416 8.65 18.52 10.46
N GLN A 417 8.91 19.76 10.88
CA GLN A 417 10.05 20.54 10.39
C GLN A 417 11.39 19.87 10.73
N ASP A 418 11.52 19.31 11.93
CA ASP A 418 12.73 18.59 12.33
C ASP A 418 12.90 17.28 11.58
N ALA A 419 11.82 16.52 11.35
CA ALA A 419 11.86 15.30 10.54
C ALA A 419 12.26 15.60 9.07
N LEU A 420 11.77 16.70 8.50
CA LEU A 420 12.16 17.14 7.16
C LEU A 420 13.63 17.51 7.06
N LYS A 421 14.16 18.28 8.02
CA LYS A 421 15.60 18.61 8.09
C LYS A 421 16.49 17.36 8.17
N GLN A 422 16.04 16.33 8.91
CA GLN A 422 16.76 15.06 9.01
C GLN A 422 16.69 14.23 7.74
N ALA A 423 15.53 14.19 7.09
CA ALA A 423 15.32 13.40 5.87
C ALA A 423 16.01 13.99 4.63
N GLN A 424 16.37 15.27 4.65
CA GLN A 424 17.08 15.96 3.58
C GLN A 424 18.62 15.83 3.67
N LYS A 425 19.16 15.37 4.81
CA LYS A 425 20.58 15.02 5.00
C LYS A 425 20.88 13.65 4.43
#